data_a7c5f118db668631ffe7096dade2d984
#
_entry.id   a7c5f118db668631ffe7096dade2d984
#
_cell.length_a   1.000
_cell.length_b   1.000
_cell.length_c   1.000
_cell.angle_alpha   90.00
_cell.angle_beta   90.00
_cell.angle_gamma   90.00
#
_symmetry.space_group_name_H-M   'P 1'
#
loop_
_entity.id
_entity.type
_entity.pdbx_description
1 polymer ?
#
loop_
_entity_poly.entity_id
_entity_poly.type
_entity_poly.pdbx_seq_one_letter_code
_entity_poly.pdbx_strand_id
1 'polypeptide(L)' 'MTKWNLDQAATALWIPVAELAPNQISGAQNRIFGGLRSAVLFVMDELPPEDRGAAMIQTDQGMISIEEIEKLYKKIKP' A
#
# COMPACT_ATOMS: atom_id res chain seq x y z
N MET A 1 8.79 -14.33 11.84
CA MET A 1 9.75 -13.27 11.45
C MET A 1 9.44 -12.79 10.05
N THR A 2 9.38 -11.49 9.86
CA THR A 2 9.08 -10.96 8.55
C THR A 2 10.33 -10.85 7.69
N LYS A 3 10.21 -11.17 6.40
CA LYS A 3 11.33 -11.05 5.47
C LYS A 3 11.51 -9.63 4.95
N TRP A 4 10.54 -8.76 5.21
CA TRP A 4 10.57 -7.39 4.71
C TRP A 4 11.22 -6.46 5.72
N ASN A 5 12.15 -5.63 5.22
CA ASN A 5 12.78 -4.61 6.08
C ASN A 5 11.80 -3.43 6.21
N LEU A 6 11.26 -3.24 7.41
CA LEU A 6 10.26 -2.21 7.67
C LEU A 6 10.84 -0.79 7.65
N ASP A 7 12.16 -0.66 7.68
CA ASP A 7 12.81 0.66 7.66
C ASP A 7 13.20 1.12 6.27
N GLN A 8 13.04 0.26 5.26
CA GLN A 8 13.40 0.64 3.89
C GLN A 8 12.35 1.58 3.30
N ALA A 9 12.79 2.41 2.35
CA ALA A 9 11.88 3.27 1.62
C ALA A 9 10.89 2.42 0.82
N ALA A 10 9.67 2.92 0.67
CA ALA A 10 8.61 2.18 -0.01
C ALA A 10 7.67 3.15 -0.72
N THR A 11 7.08 2.69 -1.82
CA THR A 11 6.09 3.47 -2.56
C THR A 11 4.77 2.71 -2.55
N ALA A 12 3.74 3.33 -1.99
CA ALA A 12 2.39 2.77 -2.03
C ALA A 12 1.74 3.11 -3.38
N LEU A 13 1.09 2.12 -3.97
CA LEU A 13 0.41 2.25 -5.26
C LEU A 13 -1.03 1.76 -5.09
N TRP A 14 -1.99 2.52 -5.61
CA TRP A 14 -3.40 2.13 -5.54
C TRP A 14 -4.19 2.81 -6.63
N ILE A 15 -5.40 2.30 -6.89
CA ILE A 15 -6.32 2.88 -7.85
C ILE A 15 -7.58 3.31 -7.08
N PRO A 16 -7.86 4.62 -6.98
CA PRO A 16 -9.05 5.09 -6.25
C PRO A 16 -10.33 4.69 -6.99
N VAL A 17 -11.04 3.74 -6.44
CA VAL A 17 -12.28 3.26 -7.07
C VAL A 17 -13.35 4.34 -7.09
N ALA A 18 -13.43 5.13 -6.02
CA ALA A 18 -14.44 6.17 -5.89
C ALA A 18 -14.27 7.31 -6.90
N GLU A 19 -13.08 7.45 -7.47
CA GLU A 19 -12.78 8.51 -8.42
C GLU A 19 -12.86 8.05 -9.87
N LEU A 20 -13.23 6.80 -10.11
CA LEU A 20 -13.37 6.26 -11.46
C LEU A 20 -14.68 6.71 -12.06
N ALA A 21 -14.65 7.84 -12.79
CA ALA A 21 -15.78 8.30 -13.55
C ALA A 21 -15.73 7.70 -14.96
N PRO A 22 -16.89 7.48 -15.59
CA PRO A 22 -16.91 6.86 -16.91
C PRO A 22 -16.10 7.58 -17.99
N ASN A 23 -15.91 8.88 -17.83
CA ASN A 23 -15.21 9.69 -18.81
C ASN A 23 -13.80 10.07 -18.41
N GLN A 24 -13.30 9.52 -17.31
CA GLN A 24 -11.97 9.85 -16.84
C GLN A 24 -11.09 8.62 -16.83
N ILE A 25 -9.90 8.78 -17.37
CA ILE A 25 -8.87 7.79 -17.21
C ILE A 25 -8.18 8.12 -15.89
N SER A 26 -8.60 7.45 -14.86
CA SER A 26 -8.00 7.62 -13.56
C SER A 26 -6.78 6.73 -13.48
N GLY A 27 -5.59 7.33 -13.52
CA GLY A 27 -4.36 6.58 -13.37
C GLY A 27 -4.19 6.09 -11.94
N ALA A 28 -3.29 5.14 -11.77
CA ALA A 28 -2.92 4.68 -10.44
C ALA A 28 -2.32 5.85 -9.67
N GLN A 29 -2.67 5.95 -8.40
CA GLN A 29 -2.06 6.92 -7.50
C GLN A 29 -0.85 6.29 -6.84
N ASN A 30 0.10 7.12 -6.46
CA ASN A 30 1.28 6.62 -5.74
C ASN A 30 1.71 7.63 -4.70
N ARG A 31 2.40 7.13 -3.67
CA ARG A 31 2.95 7.98 -2.63
C ARG A 31 4.20 7.33 -2.08
N ILE A 32 5.27 8.10 -1.97
CA ILE A 32 6.56 7.62 -1.49
C ILE A 32 6.65 7.84 0.02
N PHE A 33 7.12 6.81 0.72
CA PHE A 33 7.34 6.85 2.16
C PHE A 33 8.80 6.57 2.47
N GLY A 34 9.31 7.20 3.52
CA GLY A 34 10.67 6.95 3.96
C GLY A 34 10.85 5.61 4.65
N GLY A 35 9.76 4.93 5.00
CA GLY A 35 9.80 3.62 5.63
C GLY A 35 8.62 2.76 5.22
N LEU A 36 8.88 1.46 5.03
CA LEU A 36 7.83 0.51 4.68
C LEU A 36 6.73 0.48 5.74
N ARG A 37 7.10 0.64 7.01
CA ARG A 37 6.13 0.69 8.11
C ARG A 37 5.07 1.76 7.85
N SER A 38 5.51 2.96 7.47
CA SER A 38 4.58 4.06 7.19
C SER A 38 3.70 3.76 5.99
N ALA A 39 4.25 3.12 4.96
CA ALA A 39 3.48 2.77 3.78
C ALA A 39 2.38 1.75 4.13
N VAL A 40 2.71 0.75 4.95
CA VAL A 40 1.73 -0.25 5.38
C VAL A 40 0.61 0.41 6.17
N LEU A 41 0.96 1.30 7.11
CA LEU A 41 -0.04 2.00 7.91
C LEU A 41 -0.93 2.88 7.05
N PHE A 42 -0.36 3.55 6.05
CA PHE A 42 -1.14 4.36 5.13
C PHE A 42 -2.18 3.51 4.39
N VAL A 43 -1.74 2.38 3.83
CA VAL A 43 -2.66 1.52 3.06
C VAL A 43 -3.78 0.98 3.94
N MET A 44 -3.45 0.57 5.16
CA MET A 44 -4.44 -0.08 6.02
C MET A 44 -5.29 0.89 6.82
N ASP A 45 -4.76 2.05 7.18
CA ASP A 45 -5.47 3.00 8.03
C ASP A 45 -6.10 4.15 7.24
N GLU A 46 -5.51 4.58 6.14
CA GLU A 46 -5.97 5.76 5.44
C GLU A 46 -6.69 5.51 4.13
N LEU A 47 -6.35 4.45 3.42
CA LEU A 47 -7.09 4.11 2.20
C LEU A 47 -8.45 3.54 2.56
N PRO A 48 -9.52 3.97 1.85
CA PRO A 48 -10.82 3.33 2.02
C PRO A 48 -10.74 1.84 1.71
N PRO A 49 -11.57 1.01 2.37
CA PRO A 49 -11.53 -0.43 2.13
C PRO A 49 -11.68 -0.83 0.66
N GLU A 50 -12.48 -0.08 -0.11
CA GLU A 50 -12.68 -0.38 -1.52
C GLU A 50 -11.43 -0.13 -2.36
N ASP A 51 -10.51 0.72 -1.90
CA ASP A 51 -9.28 1.01 -2.63
C ASP A 51 -8.16 0.03 -2.28
N ARG A 52 -8.31 -0.71 -1.19
CA ARG A 52 -7.25 -1.63 -0.74
C ARG A 52 -7.09 -2.84 -1.63
N GLY A 53 -8.15 -3.24 -2.31
CA GLY A 53 -8.12 -4.45 -3.14
C GLY A 53 -7.08 -4.38 -4.26
N ALA A 54 -6.79 -3.19 -4.77
CA ALA A 54 -5.81 -3.00 -5.82
C ALA A 54 -4.51 -2.38 -5.30
N ALA A 55 -4.39 -2.20 -3.97
CA ALA A 55 -3.22 -1.57 -3.40
C ALA A 55 -2.04 -2.54 -3.36
N MET A 56 -0.84 -1.98 -3.55
CA MET A 56 0.39 -2.72 -3.42
C MET A 56 1.49 -1.75 -3.01
N ILE A 57 2.60 -2.29 -2.53
CA ILE A 57 3.72 -1.46 -2.12
C ILE A 57 4.96 -1.94 -2.86
N GLN A 58 5.69 -1.01 -3.45
CA GLN A 58 6.94 -1.30 -4.14
C GLN A 58 8.12 -0.97 -3.23
N THR A 59 9.06 -1.88 -3.13
CA THR A 59 10.29 -1.70 -2.35
C THR A 59 11.49 -2.20 -3.14
N ASP A 60 12.69 -1.98 -2.61
CA ASP A 60 13.90 -2.53 -3.19
C ASP A 60 13.94 -4.06 -3.12
N GLN A 61 13.17 -4.65 -2.21
CA GLN A 61 13.07 -6.10 -2.09
C GLN A 61 12.03 -6.69 -3.04
N GLY A 62 11.21 -5.84 -3.67
CA GLY A 62 10.18 -6.28 -4.60
C GLY A 62 8.81 -5.69 -4.27
N MET A 63 7.79 -6.21 -4.93
CA MET A 63 6.41 -5.75 -4.74
C MET A 63 5.75 -6.53 -3.62
N ILE A 64 4.95 -5.83 -2.82
CA ILE A 64 4.21 -6.43 -1.72
C ILE A 64 2.73 -6.37 -2.06
N SER A 65 2.06 -7.53 -2.11
CA SER A 65 0.63 -7.60 -2.40
C SER A 65 -0.18 -7.17 -1.18
N ILE A 66 -1.47 -6.91 -1.40
CA ILE A 66 -2.36 -6.52 -0.30
C ILE A 66 -2.40 -7.59 0.81
N GLU A 67 -2.33 -8.85 0.42
CA GLU A 67 -2.33 -9.95 1.41
C GLU A 67 -1.12 -9.89 2.33
N GLU A 68 0.04 -9.61 1.76
CA GLU A 68 1.26 -9.44 2.54
C GLU A 68 1.22 -8.16 3.38
N ILE A 69 0.63 -7.10 2.81
CA ILE A 69 0.46 -5.84 3.53
C ILE A 69 -0.37 -6.07 4.79
N GLU A 70 -1.45 -6.85 4.67
CA GLU A 70 -2.29 -7.16 5.82
C GLU A 70 -1.53 -7.92 6.89
N LYS A 71 -0.67 -8.86 6.49
CA LYS A 71 0.15 -9.60 7.43
C LYS A 71 1.14 -8.70 8.15
N LEU A 72 1.76 -7.79 7.39
CA LEU A 72 2.71 -6.83 7.97
C LEU A 72 2.00 -5.89 8.93
N TYR A 73 0.80 -5.46 8.58
CA TYR A 73 0.01 -4.58 9.43
C TYR A 73 -0.24 -5.20 10.80
N LYS A 74 -0.56 -6.49 10.84
CA LYS A 74 -0.80 -7.20 12.09
C LYS A 74 0.46 -7.27 12.95
N LYS A 75 1.63 -7.29 12.33
CA LYS A 75 2.89 -7.28 13.07
C LYS A 75 3.24 -5.90 13.59
N ILE A 76 2.86 -4.86 12.86
CA ILE A 76 3.10 -3.47 13.26
C ILE A 76 2.12 -3.05 14.35
N LYS A 77 0.87 -3.44 14.21
CA LYS A 77 -0.19 -3.16 15.19
C LYS A 77 -0.85 -4.46 15.61
N PRO A 78 -0.24 -5.17 16.56
CA PRO A 78 -0.81 -6.42 17.06
C PRO A 78 -2.10 -6.22 17.82
#